data_d12643f688668fb1bd6d04b329db5ab4
#
_entry.id   d12643f688668fb1bd6d04b329db5ab4
#
_cell.length_a   1.000
_cell.length_b   1.000
_cell.length_c   1.000
_cell.angle_alpha   90.00
_cell.angle_beta   90.00
_cell.angle_gamma   90.00
#
_symmetry.space_group_name_H-M   'P 1'
#
loop_
_entity.id
_entity.type
_entity.pdbx_description
1 polymer ?
#
loop_
_entity_poly.entity_id
_entity_poly.type
_entity_poly.pdbx_seq_one_letter_code
_entity_poly.pdbx_strand_id
1 'polypeptide(L)' 'SLLVSEILYLSAKDEKTPITIYIHSPGGAVHAGLAIFDIMKKVPNPIITIGMGLCASMAAFLLASGDKR' A
#
# COMPACT_ATOMS: atom_id res chain seq x y z
N SER A 1 -4.13 11.20 0.66
CA SER A 1 -2.94 11.19 -0.21
C SER A 1 -3.31 10.70 -1.60
N LEU A 2 -2.46 10.98 -2.55
CA LEU A 2 -2.67 10.54 -3.93
C LEU A 2 -2.73 9.01 -4.00
N LEU A 3 -1.86 8.33 -3.27
CA LEU A 3 -1.83 6.87 -3.26
C LEU A 3 -3.13 6.28 -2.70
N VAL A 4 -3.65 6.84 -1.62
CA VAL A 4 -4.92 6.40 -1.04
C VAL A 4 -6.05 6.58 -2.07
N SER A 5 -6.07 7.72 -2.76
CA SER A 5 -7.07 7.98 -3.79
C SER A 5 -6.98 6.98 -4.95
N GLU A 6 -5.77 6.62 -5.36
CA GLU A 6 -5.58 5.63 -6.42
C GLU A 6 -6.06 4.25 -6.00
N ILE A 7 -5.79 3.84 -4.76
CA ILE A 7 -6.26 2.55 -4.27
C ILE A 7 -7.78 2.51 -4.25
N LEU A 8 -8.43 3.57 -3.78
CA LEU A 8 -9.89 3.66 -3.76
C LEU A 8 -10.47 3.61 -5.17
N TYR A 9 -9.83 4.31 -6.11
CA TYR A 9 -10.28 4.31 -7.50
C TYR A 9 -10.22 2.91 -8.12
N LEU A 10 -9.10 2.22 -7.93
CA LEU A 10 -8.92 0.88 -8.47
C LEU A 10 -9.90 -0.11 -7.85
N SER A 11 -10.12 -0.01 -6.54
CA SER A 11 -11.08 -0.86 -5.85
C SER A 11 -12.51 -0.61 -6.33
N ALA A 12 -12.86 0.64 -6.59
CA ALA A 12 -14.19 0.98 -7.10
C ALA A 12 -14.43 0.42 -8.49
N LYS A 13 -13.38 0.33 -9.31
CA LYS A 13 -13.49 -0.24 -10.66
C LYS A 13 -13.69 -1.75 -10.63
N ASP A 14 -12.96 -2.45 -9.78
CA ASP A 14 -13.02 -3.90 -9.69
C ASP A 14 -12.52 -4.34 -8.33
N GLU A 15 -13.40 -4.87 -7.52
CA GLU A 15 -13.08 -5.29 -6.15
C GLU A 15 -12.29 -6.60 -6.08
N LYS A 16 -12.17 -7.32 -7.17
CA LYS A 16 -11.51 -8.63 -7.20
C LYS A 16 -10.10 -8.60 -7.75
N THR A 17 -9.79 -7.64 -8.60
CA THR A 17 -8.46 -7.55 -9.19
C THR A 17 -7.42 -7.17 -8.13
N PRO A 18 -6.31 -7.91 -8.02
CA PRO A 18 -5.25 -7.55 -7.09
C PRO A 18 -4.69 -6.17 -7.38
N ILE A 19 -4.37 -5.44 -6.32
CA ILE A 19 -3.72 -4.13 -6.42
C ILE A 19 -2.26 -4.31 -6.01
N THR A 20 -1.35 -3.95 -6.91
CA THR A 20 0.08 -4.07 -6.67
C THR A 20 0.64 -2.71 -6.26
N ILE A 21 1.32 -2.66 -5.13
CA ILE A 21 1.94 -1.45 -4.61
C ILE A 21 3.45 -1.64 -4.60
N TYR A 22 4.16 -0.81 -5.37
CA TYR A 22 5.62 -0.82 -5.42
C TYR A 22 6.14 0.16 -4.37
N ILE A 23 7.01 -0.31 -3.50
CA ILE A 23 7.52 0.49 -2.39
C ILE A 23 9.02 0.70 -2.54
N HIS A 24 9.42 1.97 -2.68
CA HIS A 24 10.82 2.37 -2.71
C HIS A 24 10.94 3.71 -1.99
N SER A 25 11.33 3.68 -0.72
CA SER A 25 11.31 4.89 0.09
C SER A 25 12.20 4.74 1.31
N PRO A 26 12.88 5.80 1.73
CA PRO A 26 13.61 5.81 3.00
C PRO A 26 12.69 5.87 4.22
N GLY A 27 11.38 5.89 4.00
CA GLY A 27 10.38 6.07 5.04
C GLY A 27 9.53 7.29 4.74
N GLY A 28 8.98 7.91 5.76
CA GLY A 28 8.14 9.09 5.58
C GLY A 28 7.41 9.43 6.86
N ALA A 29 6.42 10.30 6.75
CA ALA A 29 5.60 10.68 7.89
C ALA A 29 4.79 9.47 8.37
N VAL A 30 4.83 9.22 9.66
CA VAL A 30 4.15 8.07 10.27
C VAL A 30 2.65 8.12 9.98
N HIS A 31 2.03 9.28 10.12
CA HIS A 31 0.59 9.40 9.91
C HIS A 31 0.19 9.12 8.45
N ALA A 32 1.04 9.49 7.50
CA ALA A 32 0.78 9.19 6.08
C ALA A 32 0.87 7.69 5.83
N GLY A 33 1.86 7.03 6.43
CA GLY A 33 2.00 5.58 6.33
C GLY A 33 0.83 4.84 6.95
N LEU A 34 0.34 5.32 8.10
CA LEU A 34 -0.82 4.72 8.76
C LEU A 34 -2.08 4.87 7.91
N ALA A 35 -2.25 5.99 7.21
CA ALA A 35 -3.39 6.18 6.32
C ALA A 35 -3.37 5.16 5.17
N ILE A 36 -2.19 4.91 4.61
CA ILE A 36 -2.03 3.93 3.54
C ILE A 36 -2.32 2.52 4.08
N PHE A 37 -1.76 2.18 5.23
CA PHE A 37 -2.00 0.89 5.87
C PHE A 37 -3.49 0.66 6.10
N ASP A 38 -4.19 1.68 6.61
CA ASP A 38 -5.59 1.59 6.91
C ASP A 38 -6.43 1.30 5.66
N ILE A 39 -6.17 2.01 4.56
CA ILE A 39 -6.90 1.76 3.32
C ILE A 39 -6.56 0.40 2.71
N MET A 40 -5.31 -0.07 2.84
CA MET A 40 -4.93 -1.41 2.39
C MET A 40 -5.75 -2.49 3.07
N LYS A 41 -6.15 -2.27 4.32
CA LYS A 41 -6.93 -3.24 5.09
C LYS A 41 -8.43 -3.10 4.85
N LYS A 42 -8.90 -1.97 4.36
CA LYS A 42 -10.32 -1.72 4.14
C LYS A 42 -10.83 -2.16 2.78
N VAL A 43 -10.02 -2.06 1.75
CA VAL A 43 -10.47 -2.49 0.42
C VAL A 43 -10.54 -4.01 0.35
N PRO A 44 -11.51 -4.57 -0.40
CA PRO A 44 -11.64 -6.03 -0.52
C PRO A 44 -10.59 -6.66 -1.42
N ASN A 45 -9.94 -5.87 -2.26
CA ASN A 45 -8.94 -6.36 -3.21
C ASN A 45 -7.74 -6.99 -2.49
N PRO A 46 -7.18 -8.08 -3.01
CA PRO A 46 -5.88 -8.56 -2.54
C PRO A 46 -4.81 -7.49 -2.79
N ILE A 47 -3.97 -7.25 -1.81
CA ILE A 47 -2.89 -6.27 -1.92
C ILE A 47 -1.56 -7.00 -2.06
N ILE A 48 -0.85 -6.70 -3.14
CA ILE A 48 0.47 -7.25 -3.40
C ILE A 48 1.47 -6.11 -3.20
N THR A 49 2.46 -6.30 -2.33
CA THR A 49 3.49 -5.30 -2.10
C THR A 49 4.82 -5.78 -2.64
N ILE A 50 5.54 -4.89 -3.31
CA ILE A 50 6.85 -5.21 -3.89
C ILE A 50 7.83 -4.13 -3.44
N GLY A 51 8.85 -4.54 -2.69
CA GLY A 51 9.92 -3.64 -2.27
C GLY A 51 10.94 -3.49 -3.39
N MET A 52 11.31 -2.26 -3.70
CA MET A 52 12.28 -1.94 -4.74
C MET A 52 13.36 -1.05 -4.16
N GLY A 53 14.59 -1.57 -4.08
CA GLY A 53 15.68 -0.80 -3.50
C GLY A 53 15.53 -0.63 -1.99
N LEU A 54 15.70 0.60 -1.52
CA LEU A 54 15.65 0.88 -0.07
C LEU A 54 14.22 0.95 0.43
N CYS A 55 13.92 0.15 1.45
CA CYS A 55 12.66 0.22 2.17
C CYS A 55 12.98 0.30 3.66
N ALA A 56 12.74 1.45 4.29
CA ALA A 56 13.09 1.67 5.67
C ALA A 56 11.92 2.23 6.48
N SER A 57 11.95 2.01 7.78
CA SER A 57 10.93 2.55 8.71
C SER A 57 9.51 2.21 8.27
N MET A 58 8.67 3.21 8.10
CA MET A 58 7.26 3.03 7.74
C MET A 58 7.09 2.34 6.39
N ALA A 59 8.00 2.55 5.44
CA ALA A 59 7.94 1.88 4.15
C ALA A 59 8.09 0.36 4.31
N ALA A 60 9.01 -0.07 5.17
CA ALA A 60 9.18 -1.50 5.46
C ALA A 60 7.95 -2.09 6.13
N PHE A 61 7.31 -1.33 7.02
CA PHE A 61 6.06 -1.75 7.65
C PHE A 61 4.96 -1.97 6.60
N LEU A 62 4.81 -1.04 5.66
CA LEU A 62 3.80 -1.16 4.62
C LEU A 62 4.08 -2.35 3.72
N LEU A 63 5.35 -2.59 3.38
CA LEU A 63 5.74 -3.74 2.57
C LEU A 63 5.32 -5.04 3.25
N ALA A 64 5.57 -5.16 4.54
CA ALA A 64 5.22 -6.36 5.29
C ALA A 64 3.71 -6.52 5.48
N SER A 65 2.94 -5.46 5.32
CA SER A 65 1.50 -5.47 5.54
C SER A 65 0.69 -5.96 4.34
N GLY A 66 1.32 -6.13 3.19
CA GLY A 66 0.62 -6.64 2.01
C GLY A 66 0.24 -8.11 2.15
N ASP A 67 -0.73 -8.54 1.36
CA ASP A 67 -1.16 -9.94 1.34
C ASP A 67 -0.10 -10.84 0.69
N LYS A 68 0.66 -10.27 -0.24
CA LYS A 68 1.80 -10.95 -0.89
C LYS A 68 2.95 -9.97 -1.04
N ARG A 69 4.16 -10.48 -0.92
CA ARG A 69 5.38 -9.69 -0.99
C ARG A 69 6.30 -10.17 -2.11
#